data_d54da5bb0823db24991498e8ebb62b06
#
_entry.id   d54da5bb0823db24991498e8ebb62b06
#
_cell.length_a   1.000
_cell.length_b   1.000
_cell.length_c   1.000
_cell.angle_alpha   90.00
_cell.angle_beta   90.00
_cell.angle_gamma   90.00
#
_symmetry.space_group_name_H-M   'P 1'
#
loop_
_entity.id
_entity.type
_entity.pdbx_description
1 polymer ?
#
loop_
_entity_poly.entity_id
_entity_poly.type
_entity_poly.pdbx_seq_one_letter_code
_entity_poly.pdbx_strand_id
1 'polypeptide(L)'
;MKTQSNFYLFLIALISAMGGFLFGYDWVVIGGAKPFYEQYFGIANDPVMQGRAMSSALIGCLFGALSAGKLSDRLGRKPILILAAGLFICTAVGTGAVHSFTLFNVFRLIGGFAIGIASSLSPMYIAEIAPAHLRGRFVSINQLTVVLGILTSQIVNWQIAEPVALGATHEMIRESWNGQMGWRWMFWAMTVPAALFFGFSFIL
;
A
#
# COMPACT_ATOMS: atom_id res chain seq x y z
N MET A 1 8.77 -34.99 -11.56
CA MET A 1 7.77 -34.44 -10.61
C MET A 1 8.29 -33.41 -9.62
N LYS A 2 9.58 -33.37 -9.20
CA LYS A 2 10.11 -32.38 -8.23
C LYS A 2 10.21 -30.92 -8.76
N THR A 3 10.42 -30.71 -10.04
CA THR A 3 10.61 -29.37 -10.62
C THR A 3 9.33 -28.55 -10.75
N GLN A 4 8.20 -29.18 -11.05
CA GLN A 4 6.90 -28.49 -11.13
C GLN A 4 6.42 -28.03 -9.74
N SER A 5 6.70 -28.81 -8.69
CA SER A 5 6.36 -28.47 -7.31
C SER A 5 7.11 -27.23 -6.81
N ASN A 6 8.40 -27.07 -7.14
CA ASN A 6 9.21 -25.93 -6.70
C ASN A 6 8.82 -24.63 -7.42
N PHE A 7 8.46 -24.69 -8.71
CA PHE A 7 7.98 -23.52 -9.46
C PHE A 7 6.65 -23.03 -8.92
N TYR A 8 5.73 -23.93 -8.65
CA TYR A 8 4.43 -23.59 -8.07
C TYR A 8 4.55 -22.95 -6.68
N LEU A 9 5.40 -23.49 -5.82
CA LEU A 9 5.70 -22.91 -4.51
C LEU A 9 6.29 -21.50 -4.63
N PHE A 10 7.22 -21.31 -5.58
CA PHE A 10 7.80 -19.99 -5.83
C PHE A 10 6.75 -18.99 -6.31
N LEU A 11 5.86 -19.41 -7.21
CA LEU A 11 4.77 -18.57 -7.70
C LEU A 11 3.83 -18.14 -6.57
N ILE A 12 3.40 -19.06 -5.71
CA ILE A 12 2.55 -18.76 -4.56
C ILE A 12 3.27 -17.81 -3.60
N ALA A 13 4.54 -18.04 -3.32
CA ALA A 13 5.33 -17.16 -2.46
C ALA A 13 5.44 -15.75 -3.06
N LEU A 14 5.65 -15.63 -4.37
CA LEU A 14 5.71 -14.35 -5.07
C LEU A 14 4.38 -13.61 -5.02
N ILE A 15 3.27 -14.31 -5.27
CA ILE A 15 1.92 -13.73 -5.18
C ILE A 15 1.67 -13.22 -3.75
N SER A 16 1.98 -14.04 -2.74
CA SER A 16 1.81 -13.63 -1.34
C SER A 16 2.69 -12.43 -0.99
N ALA A 17 3.92 -12.39 -1.53
CA ALA A 17 4.85 -11.29 -1.31
C ALA A 17 4.41 -9.95 -1.95
N MET A 18 3.44 -9.97 -2.89
CA MET A 18 2.83 -8.74 -3.41
C MET A 18 2.13 -7.92 -2.32
N GLY A 19 1.65 -8.57 -1.25
CA GLY A 19 1.17 -7.86 -0.06
C GLY A 19 2.26 -7.01 0.60
N GLY A 20 3.49 -7.52 0.65
CA GLY A 20 4.66 -6.76 1.09
C GLY A 20 4.99 -5.61 0.15
N PHE A 21 4.93 -5.82 -1.16
CA PHE A 21 5.14 -4.77 -2.17
C PHE A 21 4.15 -3.60 -1.96
N LEU A 22 2.87 -3.89 -1.80
CA LEU A 22 1.84 -2.87 -1.58
C LEU A 22 2.03 -2.13 -0.25
N PHE A 23 2.47 -2.83 0.79
CA PHE A 23 2.86 -2.20 2.05
C PHE A 23 3.98 -1.17 1.84
N GLY A 24 5.06 -1.57 1.16
CA GLY A 24 6.18 -0.66 0.87
C GLY A 24 5.76 0.53 -0.01
N TYR A 25 4.92 0.28 -1.01
CA TYR A 25 4.40 1.31 -1.91
C TYR A 25 3.56 2.35 -1.16
N ASP A 26 2.55 1.91 -0.40
CA ASP A 26 1.63 2.80 0.31
C ASP A 26 2.33 3.67 1.35
N TRP A 27 3.34 3.11 2.01
CA TRP A 27 4.13 3.83 3.01
C TRP A 27 4.87 5.03 2.42
N VAL A 28 5.31 4.94 1.17
CA VAL A 28 6.12 5.97 0.52
C VAL A 28 5.28 6.92 -0.34
N VAL A 29 4.19 6.43 -0.95
CA VAL A 29 3.36 7.27 -1.82
C VAL A 29 2.83 8.50 -1.09
N ILE A 30 2.43 8.36 0.18
CA ILE A 30 1.95 9.50 0.98
C ILE A 30 3.04 10.54 1.21
N GLY A 31 4.29 10.11 1.39
CA GLY A 31 5.44 11.03 1.56
C GLY A 31 5.67 11.89 0.32
N GLY A 32 5.62 11.30 -0.87
CA GLY A 32 5.76 12.03 -2.12
C GLY A 32 4.58 12.94 -2.45
N ALA A 33 3.37 12.51 -2.10
CA ALA A 33 2.14 13.28 -2.30
C ALA A 33 1.96 14.42 -1.26
N LYS A 34 2.65 14.34 -0.11
CA LYS A 34 2.48 15.23 1.04
C LYS A 34 2.54 16.72 0.70
N PRO A 35 3.56 17.24 -0.01
CA PRO A 35 3.66 18.67 -0.31
C PRO A 35 2.46 19.20 -1.09
N PHE A 36 1.73 18.33 -1.79
CA PHE A 36 0.66 18.68 -2.72
C PHE A 36 -0.72 18.54 -2.06
N TYR A 37 -1.04 17.40 -1.43
CA TYR A 37 -2.35 17.25 -0.77
C TYR A 37 -2.51 18.17 0.43
N GLU A 38 -1.42 18.54 1.12
CA GLU A 38 -1.48 19.50 2.22
C GLU A 38 -1.92 20.90 1.74
N GLN A 39 -1.47 21.31 0.55
CA GLN A 39 -1.93 22.55 -0.07
C GLN A 39 -3.37 22.42 -0.56
N TYR A 40 -3.72 21.29 -1.16
CA TYR A 40 -5.08 21.04 -1.65
C TYR A 40 -6.12 21.14 -0.53
N PHE A 41 -5.88 20.52 0.60
CA PHE A 41 -6.78 20.55 1.76
C PHE A 41 -6.60 21.78 2.67
N GLY A 42 -5.63 22.65 2.40
CA GLY A 42 -5.37 23.84 3.20
C GLY A 42 -4.80 23.55 4.59
N ILE A 43 -4.11 22.43 4.76
CA ILE A 43 -3.55 21.98 6.05
C ILE A 43 -2.05 22.18 6.18
N ALA A 44 -1.43 22.86 5.21
CA ALA A 44 0.02 23.05 5.16
C ALA A 44 0.59 23.76 6.41
N ASN A 45 -0.21 24.58 7.07
CA ASN A 45 0.16 25.33 8.28
C ASN A 45 -0.45 24.74 9.57
N ASP A 46 -1.06 23.57 9.51
CA ASP A 46 -1.68 22.89 10.67
C ASP A 46 -0.98 21.55 10.96
N PRO A 47 0.00 21.53 11.89
CA PRO A 47 0.72 20.31 12.25
C PRO A 47 -0.17 19.20 12.79
N VAL A 48 -1.31 19.54 13.42
CA VAL A 48 -2.24 18.56 13.97
C VAL A 48 -2.97 17.83 12.84
N MET A 49 -3.43 18.56 11.83
CA MET A 49 -4.10 17.95 10.67
C MET A 49 -3.09 17.14 9.82
N GLN A 50 -1.87 17.62 9.64
CA GLN A 50 -0.80 16.86 9.00
C GLN A 50 -0.51 15.55 9.75
N GLY A 51 -0.41 15.63 11.07
CA GLY A 51 -0.26 14.43 11.93
C GLY A 51 -1.42 13.45 11.77
N ARG A 52 -2.66 13.93 11.69
CA ARG A 52 -3.85 13.08 11.44
C ARG A 52 -3.78 12.38 10.09
N ALA A 53 -3.37 13.08 9.03
CA ALA A 53 -3.21 12.48 7.70
C ALA A 53 -2.21 11.32 7.70
N MET A 54 -1.09 11.46 8.43
CA MET A 54 -0.05 10.44 8.52
C MET A 54 -0.45 9.30 9.48
N SER A 55 -1.02 9.62 10.64
CA SER A 55 -1.33 8.63 11.67
C SER A 55 -2.58 7.79 11.40
N SER A 56 -3.51 8.27 10.58
CA SER A 56 -4.74 7.52 10.25
C SER A 56 -4.44 6.13 9.68
N ALA A 57 -3.47 6.01 8.77
CA ALA A 57 -3.05 4.72 8.23
C ALA A 57 -2.36 3.84 9.29
N LEU A 58 -1.58 4.42 10.21
CA LEU A 58 -0.95 3.68 11.31
C LEU A 58 -1.99 3.08 12.25
N ILE A 59 -3.03 3.85 12.59
CA ILE A 59 -4.15 3.37 13.42
C ILE A 59 -4.86 2.21 12.71
N GLY A 60 -5.16 2.36 11.43
CA GLY A 60 -5.72 1.29 10.62
C GLY A 60 -4.84 0.04 10.60
N CYS A 61 -3.53 0.21 10.41
CA CYS A 61 -2.54 -0.88 10.40
C CYS A 61 -2.51 -1.65 11.73
N LEU A 62 -2.57 -0.94 12.85
CA LEU A 62 -2.65 -1.58 14.17
C LEU A 62 -3.87 -2.50 14.28
N PHE A 63 -5.06 -2.01 13.94
CA PHE A 63 -6.28 -2.82 13.98
C PHE A 63 -6.25 -3.97 12.96
N GLY A 64 -5.71 -3.73 11.76
CA GLY A 64 -5.52 -4.75 10.74
C GLY A 64 -4.62 -5.88 11.23
N ALA A 65 -3.46 -5.56 11.79
CA ALA A 65 -2.50 -6.53 12.31
C ALA A 65 -3.06 -7.34 13.49
N LEU A 66 -3.73 -6.68 14.46
CA LEU A 66 -4.36 -7.35 15.60
C LEU A 66 -5.48 -8.30 15.20
N SER A 67 -6.22 -7.98 14.13
CA SER A 67 -7.32 -8.80 13.64
C SER A 67 -6.88 -9.91 12.68
N ALA A 68 -5.74 -9.75 12.00
CA ALA A 68 -5.26 -10.63 10.93
C ALA A 68 -5.18 -12.10 11.37
N GLY A 69 -4.60 -12.38 12.55
CA GLY A 69 -4.49 -13.74 13.08
C GLY A 69 -5.86 -14.39 13.28
N LYS A 70 -6.75 -13.75 14.06
CA LYS A 70 -8.08 -14.28 14.34
C LYS A 70 -8.93 -14.48 13.09
N LEU A 71 -8.86 -13.51 12.14
CA LEU A 71 -9.58 -13.62 10.88
C LEU A 71 -9.05 -14.79 10.04
N SER A 72 -7.74 -14.90 9.91
CA SER A 72 -7.11 -15.94 9.09
C SER A 72 -7.27 -17.34 9.67
N ASP A 73 -7.37 -17.47 10.99
CA ASP A 73 -7.63 -18.76 11.65
C ASP A 73 -9.07 -19.24 11.44
N ARG A 74 -10.03 -18.31 11.34
CA ARG A 74 -11.45 -18.63 11.12
C ARG A 74 -11.81 -18.84 9.66
N LEU A 75 -11.32 -18.01 8.76
CA LEU A 75 -11.71 -17.94 7.36
C LEU A 75 -10.66 -18.53 6.41
N GLY A 76 -9.46 -18.82 6.91
CA GLY A 76 -8.32 -19.24 6.10
C GLY A 76 -7.48 -18.07 5.59
N ARG A 77 -6.24 -18.37 5.18
CA ARG A 77 -5.26 -17.35 4.78
C ARG A 77 -5.63 -16.69 3.44
N LYS A 78 -5.99 -17.51 2.45
CA LYS A 78 -6.34 -17.05 1.09
C LYS A 78 -7.50 -16.06 1.06
N PRO A 79 -8.70 -16.30 1.65
CA PRO A 79 -9.79 -15.33 1.62
C PRO A 79 -9.43 -13.98 2.24
N ILE A 80 -8.60 -13.99 3.28
CA ILE A 80 -8.18 -12.76 3.96
C ILE A 80 -7.16 -11.98 3.13
N LEU A 81 -6.27 -12.67 2.41
CA LEU A 81 -5.37 -12.01 1.45
C LEU A 81 -6.15 -11.40 0.28
N ILE A 82 -7.18 -12.08 -0.24
CA ILE A 82 -8.08 -11.54 -1.27
C ILE A 82 -8.82 -10.31 -0.74
N LEU A 83 -9.33 -10.36 0.50
CA LEU A 83 -9.95 -9.20 1.15
C LEU A 83 -8.98 -8.02 1.24
N ALA A 84 -7.76 -8.25 1.72
CA ALA A 84 -6.74 -7.21 1.81
C ALA A 84 -6.43 -6.60 0.42
N ALA A 85 -6.29 -7.42 -0.62
CA ALA A 85 -6.06 -6.96 -1.98
C ALA A 85 -7.22 -6.10 -2.51
N GLY A 86 -8.47 -6.49 -2.25
CA GLY A 86 -9.66 -5.70 -2.58
C GLY A 86 -9.71 -4.36 -1.85
N LEU A 87 -9.34 -4.35 -0.56
CA LEU A 87 -9.23 -3.12 0.22
C LEU A 87 -8.13 -2.19 -0.33
N PHE A 88 -6.99 -2.71 -0.77
CA PHE A 88 -5.95 -1.90 -1.42
C PHE A 88 -6.47 -1.20 -2.68
N ILE A 89 -7.23 -1.89 -3.54
CA ILE A 89 -7.84 -1.28 -4.72
C ILE A 89 -8.81 -0.17 -4.30
N CYS A 90 -9.72 -0.49 -3.38
CA CYS A 90 -10.71 0.46 -2.89
C CYS A 90 -10.05 1.73 -2.33
N THR A 91 -8.99 1.58 -1.55
CA THR A 91 -8.31 2.72 -0.92
C THR A 91 -7.43 3.49 -1.90
N ALA A 92 -6.77 2.83 -2.86
CA ALA A 92 -6.01 3.51 -3.90
C ALA A 92 -6.90 4.42 -4.73
N VAL A 93 -8.02 3.88 -5.21
CA VAL A 93 -9.01 4.65 -5.99
C VAL A 93 -9.67 5.71 -5.11
N GLY A 94 -10.14 5.33 -3.93
CA GLY A 94 -10.87 6.21 -3.02
C GLY A 94 -10.02 7.39 -2.55
N THR A 95 -8.79 7.15 -2.08
CA THR A 95 -7.89 8.21 -1.60
C THR A 95 -7.61 9.26 -2.68
N GLY A 96 -7.41 8.86 -3.94
CA GLY A 96 -7.21 9.78 -5.05
C GLY A 96 -8.49 10.49 -5.51
N ALA A 97 -9.68 9.93 -5.27
CA ALA A 97 -10.94 10.49 -5.74
C ALA A 97 -11.58 11.50 -4.79
N VAL A 98 -11.16 11.58 -3.54
CA VAL A 98 -11.80 12.41 -2.51
C VAL A 98 -11.53 13.91 -2.69
N HIS A 99 -12.52 14.70 -2.26
CA HIS A 99 -12.45 16.16 -2.17
C HIS A 99 -12.48 16.68 -0.72
N SER A 100 -12.73 15.80 0.25
CA SER A 100 -12.83 16.14 1.68
C SER A 100 -11.68 15.51 2.45
N PHE A 101 -11.03 16.29 3.32
CA PHE A 101 -9.96 15.81 4.20
C PHE A 101 -10.43 14.69 5.14
N THR A 102 -11.69 14.75 5.60
CA THR A 102 -12.25 13.67 6.44
C THR A 102 -12.33 12.35 5.69
N LEU A 103 -12.85 12.36 4.45
CA LEU A 103 -12.89 11.16 3.61
C LEU A 103 -11.50 10.65 3.25
N PHE A 104 -10.54 11.55 3.02
CA PHE A 104 -9.13 11.18 2.83
C PHE A 104 -8.64 10.34 4.01
N ASN A 105 -8.84 10.81 5.25
CA ASN A 105 -8.42 10.09 6.45
C ASN A 105 -9.17 8.74 6.62
N VAL A 106 -10.44 8.66 6.25
CA VAL A 106 -11.20 7.39 6.28
C VAL A 106 -10.58 6.38 5.32
N PHE A 107 -10.29 6.77 4.07
CA PHE A 107 -9.65 5.86 3.13
C PHE A 107 -8.22 5.48 3.57
N ARG A 108 -7.47 6.41 4.17
CA ARG A 108 -6.15 6.11 4.75
C ARG A 108 -6.26 5.10 5.91
N LEU A 109 -7.27 5.20 6.75
CA LEU A 109 -7.52 4.25 7.83
C LEU A 109 -7.86 2.85 7.28
N ILE A 110 -8.73 2.77 6.26
CA ILE A 110 -9.08 1.50 5.61
C ILE A 110 -7.85 0.91 4.88
N GLY A 111 -7.04 1.75 4.21
CA GLY A 111 -5.78 1.33 3.59
C GLY A 111 -4.79 0.79 4.62
N GLY A 112 -4.65 1.49 5.74
CA GLY A 112 -3.87 1.00 6.87
C GLY A 112 -4.33 -0.35 7.37
N PHE A 113 -5.65 -0.59 7.47
CA PHE A 113 -6.19 -1.89 7.86
C PHE A 113 -5.79 -3.00 6.87
N ALA A 114 -5.85 -2.72 5.56
CA ALA A 114 -5.36 -3.65 4.54
C ALA A 114 -3.85 -3.94 4.67
N ILE A 115 -3.05 -2.88 4.94
CA ILE A 115 -1.61 -2.99 5.22
C ILE A 115 -1.36 -3.91 6.42
N GLY A 116 -2.06 -3.70 7.54
CA GLY A 116 -1.91 -4.50 8.75
C GLY A 116 -2.19 -5.98 8.52
N ILE A 117 -3.26 -6.28 7.76
CA ILE A 117 -3.56 -7.66 7.36
C ILE A 117 -2.43 -8.23 6.48
N ALA A 118 -2.08 -7.55 5.39
CA ALA A 118 -1.13 -8.07 4.42
C ALA A 118 0.28 -8.24 5.02
N SER A 119 0.75 -7.26 5.82
CA SER A 119 2.07 -7.32 6.46
C SER A 119 2.24 -8.49 7.43
N SER A 120 1.14 -8.91 8.08
CA SER A 120 1.12 -10.04 8.99
C SER A 120 0.94 -11.37 8.24
N LEU A 121 -0.01 -11.43 7.32
CA LEU A 121 -0.40 -12.68 6.66
C LEU A 121 0.54 -13.10 5.53
N SER A 122 1.10 -12.16 4.76
CA SER A 122 1.97 -12.51 3.64
C SER A 122 3.20 -13.33 4.08
N PRO A 123 4.02 -12.87 5.04
CA PRO A 123 5.16 -13.67 5.49
C PRO A 123 4.73 -14.95 6.21
N MET A 124 3.61 -14.93 6.95
CA MET A 124 3.09 -16.12 7.63
C MET A 124 2.68 -17.19 6.63
N TYR A 125 1.91 -16.84 5.62
CA TYR A 125 1.48 -17.78 4.57
C TYR A 125 2.68 -18.35 3.81
N ILE A 126 3.66 -17.51 3.46
CA ILE A 126 4.91 -17.95 2.83
C ILE A 126 5.64 -18.95 3.72
N ALA A 127 5.72 -18.69 5.04
CA ALA A 127 6.39 -19.58 5.98
C ALA A 127 5.67 -20.92 6.16
N GLU A 128 4.34 -20.96 6.04
CA GLU A 128 3.54 -22.19 6.12
C GLU A 128 3.74 -23.09 4.90
N ILE A 129 3.79 -22.53 3.69
CA ILE A 129 3.92 -23.30 2.45
C ILE A 129 5.37 -23.68 2.11
N ALA A 130 6.34 -22.93 2.60
CA ALA A 130 7.75 -23.15 2.27
C ALA A 130 8.33 -24.36 2.99
N PRO A 131 9.11 -25.23 2.29
CA PRO A 131 9.86 -26.29 2.91
C PRO A 131 10.78 -25.77 4.02
N ALA A 132 10.95 -26.52 5.11
CA ALA A 132 11.68 -26.09 6.29
C ALA A 132 13.08 -25.54 5.99
N HIS A 133 13.81 -26.18 5.09
CA HIS A 133 15.19 -25.82 4.70
C HIS A 133 15.26 -24.56 3.79
N LEU A 134 14.13 -24.12 3.19
CA LEU A 134 14.04 -22.93 2.31
C LEU A 134 13.22 -21.80 2.92
N ARG A 135 12.57 -22.02 4.08
CA ARG A 135 11.63 -21.09 4.69
C ARG A 135 12.19 -19.68 4.84
N GLY A 136 13.39 -19.56 5.36
CA GLY A 136 14.05 -18.25 5.51
C GLY A 136 14.25 -17.53 4.18
N ARG A 137 14.65 -18.23 3.12
CA ARG A 137 14.82 -17.65 1.78
C ARG A 137 13.49 -17.15 1.19
N PHE A 138 12.41 -17.92 1.36
CA PHE A 138 11.08 -17.52 0.87
C PHE A 138 10.51 -16.34 1.65
N VAL A 139 10.69 -16.29 2.95
CA VAL A 139 10.29 -15.12 3.77
C VAL A 139 11.11 -13.88 3.41
N SER A 140 12.39 -14.03 3.08
CA SER A 140 13.22 -12.91 2.60
C SER A 140 12.72 -12.32 1.27
N ILE A 141 12.04 -13.10 0.42
CA ILE A 141 11.39 -12.58 -0.80
C ILE A 141 10.33 -11.53 -0.43
N ASN A 142 9.54 -11.78 0.62
CA ASN A 142 8.56 -10.78 1.09
C ASN A 142 9.24 -9.47 1.50
N GLN A 143 10.35 -9.53 2.21
CA GLN A 143 11.10 -8.32 2.58
C GLN A 143 11.69 -7.61 1.36
N LEU A 144 12.18 -8.35 0.39
CA LEU A 144 12.66 -7.78 -0.88
C LEU A 144 11.53 -7.05 -1.62
N THR A 145 10.32 -7.64 -1.68
CA THR A 145 9.19 -6.98 -2.35
C THR A 145 8.73 -5.72 -1.62
N VAL A 146 8.84 -5.62 -0.29
CA VAL A 146 8.62 -4.37 0.45
C VAL A 146 9.57 -3.28 -0.04
N VAL A 147 10.87 -3.59 -0.14
CA VAL A 147 11.88 -2.62 -0.62
C VAL A 147 11.64 -2.23 -2.09
N LEU A 148 11.26 -3.18 -2.93
CA LEU A 148 10.89 -2.91 -4.32
C LEU A 148 9.64 -2.02 -4.41
N GLY A 149 8.67 -2.22 -3.53
CA GLY A 149 7.48 -1.35 -3.42
C GLY A 149 7.85 0.09 -3.06
N ILE A 150 8.74 0.27 -2.08
CA ILE A 150 9.30 1.57 -1.70
C ILE A 150 9.97 2.26 -2.91
N LEU A 151 10.87 1.55 -3.58
CA LEU A 151 11.59 2.08 -4.74
C LEU A 151 10.64 2.44 -5.89
N THR A 152 9.70 1.56 -6.21
CA THR A 152 8.71 1.79 -7.27
C THR A 152 7.85 3.01 -6.96
N SER A 153 7.38 3.16 -5.73
CA SER A 153 6.61 4.32 -5.31
C SER A 153 7.39 5.63 -5.46
N GLN A 154 8.67 5.64 -5.11
CA GLN A 154 9.52 6.82 -5.28
C GLN A 154 9.68 7.20 -6.76
N ILE A 155 9.93 6.20 -7.62
CA ILE A 155 10.08 6.44 -9.07
C ILE A 155 8.76 6.96 -9.66
N VAL A 156 7.63 6.36 -9.30
CA VAL A 156 6.30 6.77 -9.78
C VAL A 156 5.96 8.19 -9.31
N ASN A 157 6.20 8.50 -8.03
CA ASN A 157 5.98 9.84 -7.50
C ASN A 157 6.84 10.87 -8.24
N TRP A 158 8.11 10.54 -8.49
CA TRP A 158 9.02 11.42 -9.23
C TRP A 158 8.59 11.64 -10.69
N GLN A 159 8.07 10.60 -11.36
CA GLN A 159 7.60 10.72 -12.75
C GLN A 159 6.31 11.51 -12.87
N ILE A 160 5.43 11.44 -11.85
CA ILE A 160 4.15 12.16 -11.86
C ILE A 160 4.33 13.61 -11.43
N ALA A 161 5.24 13.89 -10.51
CA ALA A 161 5.45 15.23 -9.99
C ALA A 161 6.09 16.14 -11.06
N GLU A 162 5.45 17.26 -11.35
CA GLU A 162 6.03 18.33 -12.14
C GLU A 162 6.98 19.20 -11.30
N PRO A 163 8.03 19.78 -11.93
CA PRO A 163 8.94 20.66 -11.22
C PRO A 163 8.20 21.87 -10.61
N VAL A 164 8.43 22.13 -9.33
CA VAL A 164 7.89 23.31 -8.64
C VAL A 164 8.94 24.43 -8.71
N ALA A 165 8.51 25.62 -9.11
CA ALA A 165 9.40 26.77 -9.20
C ALA A 165 9.98 27.14 -7.82
N LEU A 166 11.27 27.52 -7.80
CA LEU A 166 11.91 28.03 -6.58
C LEU A 166 11.19 29.30 -6.10
N GLY A 167 10.67 29.27 -4.88
CA GLY A 167 9.90 30.38 -4.32
C GLY A 167 8.40 30.37 -4.63
N ALA A 168 7.86 29.26 -5.15
CA ALA A 168 6.42 29.12 -5.36
C ALA A 168 5.66 29.29 -4.04
N THR A 169 4.60 30.09 -4.06
CA THR A 169 3.71 30.28 -2.91
C THR A 169 2.79 29.07 -2.72
N HIS A 170 2.20 28.94 -1.54
CA HIS A 170 1.21 27.88 -1.24
C HIS A 170 0.06 27.85 -2.25
N GLU A 171 -0.45 29.03 -2.66
CA GLU A 171 -1.51 29.16 -3.65
C GLU A 171 -1.07 28.66 -5.03
N MET A 172 0.13 29.03 -5.47
CA MET A 172 0.67 28.56 -6.76
C MET A 172 0.80 27.03 -6.81
N ILE A 173 1.24 26.41 -5.71
CA ILE A 173 1.32 24.94 -5.62
C ILE A 173 -0.08 24.33 -5.62
N ARG A 174 -1.03 24.92 -4.90
CA ARG A 174 -2.42 24.44 -4.84
C ARG A 174 -3.10 24.48 -6.21
N GLU A 175 -2.86 25.50 -7.01
CA GLU A 175 -3.45 25.68 -8.34
C GLU A 175 -2.68 24.89 -9.43
N SER A 176 -1.46 24.44 -9.15
CA SER A 176 -0.66 23.65 -10.08
C SER A 176 -1.28 22.26 -10.35
N TRP A 177 -0.81 21.62 -11.42
CA TRP A 177 -1.12 20.21 -11.70
C TRP A 177 -0.88 19.31 -10.47
N ASN A 178 0.25 19.48 -9.82
CA ASN A 178 0.61 18.69 -8.64
C ASN A 178 -0.41 18.84 -7.50
N GLY A 179 -0.86 20.08 -7.24
CA GLY A 179 -1.83 20.38 -6.18
C GLY A 179 -3.23 19.92 -6.50
N GLN A 180 -3.62 19.88 -7.77
CA GLN A 180 -4.98 19.49 -8.17
C GLN A 180 -5.10 18.00 -8.51
N MET A 181 -4.20 17.48 -9.34
CA MET A 181 -4.30 16.14 -9.90
C MET A 181 -3.07 15.26 -9.61
N GLY A 182 -1.86 15.80 -9.55
CA GLY A 182 -0.64 15.02 -9.44
C GLY A 182 -0.62 14.08 -8.23
N TRP A 183 -0.96 14.58 -7.04
CA TRP A 183 -1.03 13.76 -5.84
C TRP A 183 -2.10 12.64 -5.93
N ARG A 184 -3.19 12.87 -6.68
CA ARG A 184 -4.24 11.87 -6.91
C ARG A 184 -3.72 10.73 -7.78
N TRP A 185 -3.00 11.07 -8.85
CA TRP A 185 -2.36 10.09 -9.73
C TRP A 185 -1.32 9.25 -9.00
N MET A 186 -0.59 9.81 -8.03
CA MET A 186 0.34 9.04 -7.21
C MET A 186 -0.37 7.92 -6.44
N PHE A 187 -1.54 8.20 -5.85
CA PHE A 187 -2.35 7.17 -5.20
C PHE A 187 -3.01 6.22 -6.21
N TRP A 188 -3.55 6.73 -7.31
CA TRP A 188 -4.18 5.88 -8.33
C TRP A 188 -3.19 4.91 -8.99
N ALA A 189 -1.93 5.28 -9.14
CA ALA A 189 -0.92 4.40 -9.70
C ALA A 189 -0.76 3.10 -8.87
N MET A 190 -1.01 3.14 -7.56
CA MET A 190 -1.04 1.95 -6.71
C MET A 190 -2.14 0.96 -7.10
N THR A 191 -3.18 1.41 -7.80
CA THR A 191 -4.28 0.53 -8.23
C THR A 191 -3.78 -0.59 -9.16
N VAL A 192 -2.75 -0.32 -9.97
CA VAL A 192 -2.18 -1.31 -10.90
C VAL A 192 -1.62 -2.53 -10.15
N PRO A 193 -0.63 -2.38 -9.25
CA PRO A 193 -0.12 -3.53 -8.49
C PRO A 193 -1.17 -4.13 -7.54
N ALA A 194 -2.11 -3.33 -7.02
CA ALA A 194 -3.20 -3.84 -6.19
C ALA A 194 -4.17 -4.74 -6.98
N ALA A 195 -4.52 -4.36 -8.22
CA ALA A 195 -5.35 -5.17 -9.09
C ALA A 195 -4.64 -6.47 -9.51
N LEU A 196 -3.35 -6.43 -9.79
CA LEU A 196 -2.55 -7.63 -10.05
C LEU A 196 -2.54 -8.56 -8.82
N PHE A 197 -2.32 -8.02 -7.63
CA PHE A 197 -2.38 -8.80 -6.40
C PHE A 197 -3.76 -9.43 -6.20
N PHE A 198 -4.83 -8.67 -6.39
CA PHE A 198 -6.20 -9.17 -6.28
C PHE A 198 -6.45 -10.31 -7.27
N GLY A 199 -6.13 -10.11 -8.55
CA GLY A 199 -6.31 -11.15 -9.58
C GLY A 199 -5.51 -12.42 -9.30
N PHE A 200 -4.23 -12.29 -8.96
CA PHE A 200 -3.39 -13.43 -8.67
C PHE A 200 -3.70 -14.12 -7.35
N SER A 201 -4.30 -13.43 -6.37
CA SER A 201 -4.69 -14.03 -5.09
C SER A 201 -5.72 -15.15 -5.24
N PHE A 202 -6.45 -15.23 -6.36
CA PHE A 202 -7.34 -16.36 -6.64
C PHE A 202 -6.58 -17.65 -6.99
N ILE A 203 -5.30 -17.56 -7.33
CA ILE A 203 -4.43 -18.73 -7.63
C ILE A 203 -3.88 -19.34 -6.32
N LEU A 204 -3.81 -18.58 -5.21
CA LEU A 204 -3.37 -19.05 -3.88
C LEU A 204 -4.31 -20.19 -3.31
#